data_330a41469ee45bf96aed7dcaf0c826e3
#
_entry.id   330a41469ee45bf96aed7dcaf0c826e3
#
_cell.length_a   1.000
_cell.length_b   1.000
_cell.length_c   1.000
_cell.angle_alpha   90.00
_cell.angle_beta   90.00
_cell.angle_gamma   90.00
#
_symmetry.space_group_name_H-M   'P 1'
#
loop_
_entity.id
_entity.type
_entity.pdbx_description
1 polymer ?
#
loop_
_entity_poly.entity_id
_entity_poly.type
_entity_poly.pdbx_seq_one_letter_code
_entity_poly.pdbx_strand_id
1 'polypeptide(L)'
;MGVKVALTDDLSFTAAYFDSEQTVATRDSVTGETNEIVGLQVDGLELEVKGKITDKMNVVFGYTSMDGKTSSGGEPREIPDNMLSLFATYEVSDKFGWALGMTKQGESNIGNNKPGLVLPEYTRVDLAAYYQIADDLSVQMNVENLTDELYFPHSHSTHQASVGEPFNMRISIRKTF
;
A
#
# COMPACT_ATOMS: atom_id res chain seq x y z
N MET A 1 7.77 8.97 -16.29
CA MET A 1 6.99 9.34 -17.50
C MET A 1 5.61 8.72 -17.37
N GLY A 2 4.51 9.46 -17.63
CA GLY A 2 3.19 8.91 -17.35
C GLY A 2 2.10 9.51 -18.22
N VAL A 3 0.92 8.91 -18.16
CA VAL A 3 -0.31 9.34 -18.83
C VAL A 3 -1.46 9.32 -17.84
N LYS A 4 -2.33 10.32 -17.93
CA LYS A 4 -3.59 10.37 -17.18
C LYS A 4 -4.73 10.59 -18.18
N VAL A 5 -5.76 9.77 -18.05
CA VAL A 5 -6.94 9.77 -18.94
C VAL A 5 -8.20 9.88 -18.10
N ALA A 6 -9.09 10.79 -18.44
CA ALA A 6 -10.46 10.79 -17.95
C ALA A 6 -11.22 9.71 -18.71
N LEU A 7 -11.68 8.68 -18.01
CA LEU A 7 -12.53 7.62 -18.59
C LEU A 7 -13.97 8.07 -18.67
N THR A 8 -14.41 8.84 -17.66
CA THR A 8 -15.66 9.60 -17.62
C THR A 8 -15.40 10.93 -16.92
N ASP A 9 -16.43 11.77 -16.74
CA ASP A 9 -16.30 13.02 -15.98
C ASP A 9 -15.88 12.80 -14.52
N ASP A 10 -16.23 11.64 -13.94
CA ASP A 10 -15.99 11.30 -12.53
C ASP A 10 -14.99 10.15 -12.32
N LEU A 11 -14.44 9.53 -13.39
CA LEU A 11 -13.53 8.38 -13.31
C LEU A 11 -12.27 8.66 -14.12
N SER A 12 -11.12 8.49 -13.50
CA SER A 12 -9.81 8.66 -14.14
C SER A 12 -8.94 7.42 -14.03
N PHE A 13 -8.08 7.24 -15.03
CA PHE A 13 -7.00 6.26 -15.07
C PHE A 13 -5.67 6.98 -15.19
N THR A 14 -4.68 6.53 -14.43
CA THR A 14 -3.29 7.00 -14.52
C THR A 14 -2.37 5.80 -14.70
N ALA A 15 -1.40 5.91 -15.58
CA ALA A 15 -0.28 4.98 -15.70
C ALA A 15 1.02 5.77 -15.73
N ALA A 16 2.01 5.37 -14.93
CA ALA A 16 3.30 6.03 -14.87
C ALA A 16 4.43 5.00 -14.75
N TYR A 17 5.49 5.21 -15.53
CA TYR A 17 6.77 4.57 -15.30
C TYR A 17 7.67 5.54 -14.53
N PHE A 18 8.30 5.06 -13.48
CA PHE A 18 9.25 5.81 -12.68
C PHE A 18 10.60 5.12 -12.64
N ASP A 19 11.64 5.91 -12.43
CA ASP A 19 13.01 5.49 -12.17
C ASP A 19 13.56 6.47 -11.13
N SER A 20 13.97 5.94 -9.98
CA SER A 20 14.40 6.70 -8.82
C SER A 20 15.77 6.23 -8.37
N GLU A 21 16.69 7.16 -8.18
CA GLU A 21 18.03 6.89 -7.68
C GLU A 21 18.26 7.63 -6.36
N GLN A 22 18.82 6.92 -5.40
CA GLN A 22 19.32 7.50 -4.14
C GLN A 22 20.83 7.48 -4.15
N THR A 23 21.46 8.64 -4.16
CA THR A 23 22.92 8.80 -4.00
C THR A 23 23.32 8.71 -2.53
N VAL A 24 24.41 8.03 -2.27
CA VAL A 24 25.05 7.95 -0.96
C VAL A 24 26.52 8.37 -1.06
N ALA A 25 27.00 9.11 -0.06
CA ALA A 25 28.40 9.45 0.04
C ALA A 25 29.21 8.28 0.63
N THR A 26 30.21 7.82 -0.06
CA THR A 26 31.15 6.81 0.42
C THR A 26 32.54 7.42 0.55
N ARG A 27 33.25 7.05 1.60
CA ARG A 27 34.65 7.47 1.79
C ARG A 27 35.58 6.35 1.34
N ASP A 28 36.45 6.67 0.39
CA ASP A 28 37.55 5.76 0.02
C ASP A 28 38.48 5.56 1.20
N SER A 29 38.71 4.31 1.59
CA SER A 29 39.52 3.94 2.74
C SER A 29 41.01 4.12 2.51
N VAL A 30 41.48 4.25 1.27
CA VAL A 30 42.89 4.40 0.88
C VAL A 30 43.23 5.87 0.67
N THR A 31 42.42 6.60 -0.12
CA THR A 31 42.69 7.99 -0.44
C THR A 31 42.08 8.96 0.56
N GLY A 32 41.08 8.52 1.32
CA GLY A 32 40.28 9.37 2.22
C GLY A 32 39.33 10.33 1.53
N GLU A 33 39.20 10.26 0.20
CA GLU A 33 38.29 11.07 -0.58
C GLU A 33 36.85 10.62 -0.38
N THR A 34 35.92 11.57 -0.44
CA THR A 34 34.46 11.28 -0.40
C THR A 34 33.92 11.34 -1.81
N ASN A 35 33.36 10.22 -2.26
CA ASN A 35 32.72 10.10 -3.57
C ASN A 35 31.24 9.83 -3.38
N GLU A 36 30.41 10.37 -4.29
CA GLU A 36 28.99 10.00 -4.39
C GLU A 36 28.84 8.80 -5.32
N ILE A 37 28.07 7.80 -4.86
CA ILE A 37 27.68 6.65 -5.66
C ILE A 37 26.16 6.46 -5.60
N VAL A 38 25.58 5.85 -6.61
CA VAL A 38 24.19 5.39 -6.55
C VAL A 38 24.13 4.26 -5.53
N GLY A 39 23.44 4.50 -4.41
CA GLY A 39 23.31 3.54 -3.31
C GLY A 39 22.10 2.62 -3.47
N LEU A 40 21.05 3.14 -4.08
CA LEU A 40 19.78 2.44 -4.36
C LEU A 40 19.18 2.99 -5.64
N GLN A 41 18.76 2.11 -6.52
CA GLN A 41 17.93 2.41 -7.68
C GLN A 41 16.64 1.60 -7.58
N VAL A 42 15.50 2.22 -7.89
CA VAL A 42 14.20 1.56 -7.95
C VAL A 42 13.46 2.09 -9.17
N ASP A 43 13.09 1.21 -10.06
CA ASP A 43 12.25 1.54 -11.19
C ASP A 43 10.96 0.69 -11.20
N GLY A 44 9.95 1.15 -11.90
CA GLY A 44 8.68 0.44 -11.89
C GLY A 44 7.56 1.09 -12.66
N LEU A 45 6.42 0.42 -12.59
CA LEU A 45 5.16 0.85 -13.21
C LEU A 45 4.12 1.07 -12.11
N GLU A 46 3.44 2.21 -12.18
CA GLU A 46 2.29 2.53 -11.34
C GLU A 46 1.04 2.63 -12.20
N LEU A 47 -0.05 2.01 -11.73
CA LEU A 47 -1.39 2.11 -12.32
C LEU A 47 -2.36 2.59 -11.23
N GLU A 48 -3.20 3.56 -11.55
CA GLU A 48 -4.26 4.06 -10.67
C GLU A 48 -5.58 4.14 -11.43
N VAL A 49 -6.66 3.69 -10.79
CA VAL A 49 -8.05 4.01 -11.18
C VAL A 49 -8.72 4.69 -10.01
N LYS A 50 -9.31 5.87 -10.23
CA LYS A 50 -9.93 6.64 -9.15
C LYS A 50 -11.16 7.37 -9.62
N GLY A 51 -12.24 7.23 -8.86
CA GLY A 51 -13.47 7.97 -9.09
C GLY A 51 -14.73 7.16 -8.90
N LYS A 52 -15.82 7.63 -9.48
CA LYS A 52 -17.12 6.98 -9.45
C LYS A 52 -17.27 5.98 -10.58
N ILE A 53 -17.59 4.73 -10.24
CA ILE A 53 -18.01 3.71 -11.21
C ILE A 53 -19.52 3.83 -11.49
N THR A 54 -20.30 4.17 -10.46
CA THR A 54 -21.72 4.49 -10.54
C THR A 54 -22.04 5.63 -9.59
N ASP A 55 -23.26 6.19 -9.63
CA ASP A 55 -23.70 7.23 -8.70
C ASP A 55 -23.57 6.82 -7.22
N LYS A 56 -23.57 5.52 -6.94
CA LYS A 56 -23.51 4.94 -5.59
C LYS A 56 -22.17 4.31 -5.24
N MET A 57 -21.26 4.15 -6.20
CA MET A 57 -20.01 3.42 -6.01
C MET A 57 -18.80 4.26 -6.39
N ASN A 58 -17.93 4.49 -5.40
CA ASN A 58 -16.62 5.07 -5.63
C ASN A 58 -15.54 4.01 -5.47
N VAL A 59 -14.47 4.13 -6.23
CA VAL A 59 -13.32 3.25 -6.17
C VAL A 59 -12.02 4.05 -6.21
N VAL A 60 -11.03 3.56 -5.46
CA VAL A 60 -9.62 3.90 -5.62
C VAL A 60 -8.88 2.58 -5.71
N PHE A 61 -8.26 2.33 -6.84
CA PHE A 61 -7.42 1.17 -7.09
C PHE A 61 -6.03 1.65 -7.44
N GLY A 62 -5.00 1.04 -6.85
CA GLY A 62 -3.61 1.28 -7.15
C GLY A 62 -2.88 -0.05 -7.33
N TYR A 63 -1.99 -0.11 -8.29
CA TYR A 63 -1.05 -1.21 -8.50
C TYR A 63 0.32 -0.64 -8.82
N THR A 64 1.34 -1.14 -8.14
CA THR A 64 2.74 -0.79 -8.40
C THR A 64 3.54 -2.08 -8.58
N SER A 65 4.34 -2.15 -9.63
CA SER A 65 5.39 -3.15 -9.80
C SER A 65 6.74 -2.47 -9.70
N MET A 66 7.68 -3.05 -8.95
CA MET A 66 8.97 -2.44 -8.66
C MET A 66 10.12 -3.43 -8.89
N ASP A 67 11.23 -2.92 -9.41
CA ASP A 67 12.53 -3.61 -9.43
C ASP A 67 13.54 -2.70 -8.73
N GLY A 68 14.18 -3.22 -7.70
CA GLY A 68 15.15 -2.48 -6.90
C GLY A 68 16.54 -3.09 -6.98
N LYS A 69 17.58 -2.21 -7.03
CA LYS A 69 18.99 -2.61 -7.04
C LYS A 69 19.80 -1.76 -6.08
N THR A 70 20.63 -2.42 -5.28
CA THR A 70 21.64 -1.76 -4.44
C THR A 70 22.86 -1.39 -5.27
N SER A 71 23.78 -0.59 -4.70
CA SER A 71 25.06 -0.24 -5.34
C SER A 71 25.93 -1.46 -5.76
N SER A 72 25.72 -2.60 -5.11
CA SER A 72 26.41 -3.87 -5.44
C SER A 72 25.64 -4.74 -6.44
N GLY A 73 24.51 -4.28 -6.95
CA GLY A 73 23.66 -4.97 -7.92
C GLY A 73 22.74 -6.04 -7.32
N GLY A 74 22.68 -6.16 -5.99
CA GLY A 74 21.76 -7.06 -5.32
C GLY A 74 20.43 -6.38 -4.97
N GLU A 75 19.48 -7.18 -4.55
CA GLU A 75 18.14 -6.71 -4.17
C GLU A 75 18.16 -5.93 -2.86
N PRO A 76 17.44 -4.79 -2.78
CA PRO A 76 17.34 -4.00 -1.57
C PRO A 76 16.37 -4.63 -0.56
N ARG A 77 16.50 -4.18 0.70
CA ARG A 77 15.58 -4.54 1.77
C ARG A 77 14.25 -3.80 1.61
N GLU A 78 13.14 -4.49 1.91
CA GLU A 78 11.79 -3.93 2.03
C GLU A 78 11.28 -3.20 0.77
N ILE A 79 11.77 -3.60 -0.39
CA ILE A 79 11.19 -3.22 -1.68
C ILE A 79 10.43 -4.45 -2.19
N PRO A 80 9.10 -4.48 -2.09
CA PRO A 80 8.32 -5.61 -2.63
C PRO A 80 8.26 -5.54 -4.16
N ASP A 81 8.22 -6.70 -4.82
CA ASP A 81 8.10 -6.78 -6.28
C ASP A 81 6.83 -6.12 -6.80
N ASN A 82 5.78 -6.16 -6.01
CA ASN A 82 4.51 -5.54 -6.36
C ASN A 82 3.69 -5.18 -5.13
N MET A 83 2.85 -4.17 -5.29
CA MET A 83 1.83 -3.77 -4.31
C MET A 83 0.51 -3.54 -5.04
N LEU A 84 -0.59 -3.91 -4.40
CA LEU A 84 -1.94 -3.63 -4.86
C LEU A 84 -2.76 -3.07 -3.70
N SER A 85 -3.48 -2.00 -3.96
CA SER A 85 -4.46 -1.44 -3.02
C SER A 85 -5.80 -1.24 -3.72
N LEU A 86 -6.87 -1.59 -3.03
CA LEU A 86 -8.23 -1.32 -3.46
C LEU A 86 -8.99 -0.72 -2.28
N PHE A 87 -9.68 0.37 -2.53
CA PHE A 87 -10.66 0.91 -1.62
C PHE A 87 -11.94 1.21 -2.41
N ALA A 88 -13.06 0.64 -1.97
CA ALA A 88 -14.35 0.83 -2.59
C ALA A 88 -15.38 1.21 -1.55
N THR A 89 -16.23 2.17 -1.87
CA THR A 89 -17.40 2.53 -1.06
C THR A 89 -18.68 2.34 -1.87
N TYR A 90 -19.73 1.91 -1.21
CA TYR A 90 -21.02 1.73 -1.83
C TYR A 90 -22.15 2.25 -0.94
N GLU A 91 -22.95 3.16 -1.49
CA GLU A 91 -24.15 3.70 -0.86
C GLU A 91 -25.36 2.84 -1.23
N VAL A 92 -25.74 1.94 -0.32
CA VAL A 92 -26.92 1.07 -0.53
C VAL A 92 -28.19 1.91 -0.52
N SER A 93 -28.28 2.84 0.43
CA SER A 93 -29.37 3.80 0.58
C SER A 93 -28.88 5.08 1.27
N ASP A 94 -29.73 6.09 1.39
CA ASP A 94 -29.43 7.34 2.12
C ASP A 94 -29.00 7.10 3.60
N LYS A 95 -29.36 5.93 4.14
CA LYS A 95 -29.07 5.59 5.54
C LYS A 95 -27.99 4.53 5.73
N PHE A 96 -27.69 3.75 4.69
CA PHE A 96 -26.80 2.61 4.83
C PHE A 96 -25.78 2.56 3.69
N GLY A 97 -24.53 2.37 4.05
CA GLY A 97 -23.45 2.12 3.13
C GLY A 97 -22.36 1.24 3.75
N TRP A 98 -21.45 0.80 2.89
CA TRP A 98 -20.29 0.02 3.29
C TRP A 98 -19.06 0.45 2.52
N ALA A 99 -17.89 0.08 3.05
CA ALA A 99 -16.61 0.23 2.40
C ALA A 99 -15.79 -1.05 2.52
N LEU A 100 -15.06 -1.37 1.46
CA LEU A 100 -14.12 -2.48 1.40
C LEU A 100 -12.73 -1.92 1.13
N GLY A 101 -11.76 -2.33 1.95
CA GLY A 101 -10.34 -2.13 1.75
C GLY A 101 -9.65 -3.45 1.45
N MET A 102 -8.70 -3.47 0.52
CA MET A 102 -7.81 -4.60 0.28
C MET A 102 -6.41 -4.08 0.02
N THR A 103 -5.43 -4.67 0.69
CA THR A 103 -4.01 -4.43 0.43
C THR A 103 -3.35 -5.77 0.19
N LYS A 104 -2.69 -5.90 -0.96
CA LYS A 104 -1.76 -6.99 -1.22
C LYS A 104 -0.36 -6.41 -1.32
N GLN A 105 0.59 -7.03 -0.65
CA GLN A 105 2.01 -6.73 -0.78
C GLN A 105 2.72 -8.02 -1.20
N GLY A 106 3.51 -7.93 -2.25
CA GLY A 106 4.37 -9.00 -2.71
C GLY A 106 5.50 -9.29 -1.73
N GLU A 107 6.24 -10.35 -2.00
CA GLU A 107 7.42 -10.70 -1.24
C GLU A 107 8.46 -9.58 -1.26
N SER A 108 9.21 -9.40 -0.17
CA SER A 108 10.32 -8.46 -0.09
C SER A 108 11.46 -9.00 0.77
N ASN A 109 12.70 -8.60 0.48
CA ASN A 109 13.86 -9.03 1.23
C ASN A 109 13.92 -8.39 2.62
N ILE A 110 14.33 -9.15 3.64
CA ILE A 110 14.52 -8.63 5.01
C ILE A 110 15.85 -7.95 5.22
N GLY A 111 16.76 -8.02 4.25
CA GLY A 111 18.08 -7.38 4.32
C GLY A 111 18.67 -7.21 2.93
N ASN A 112 19.43 -6.13 2.74
CA ASN A 112 20.13 -5.88 1.47
C ASN A 112 21.03 -7.05 1.09
N ASN A 113 20.98 -7.49 -0.15
CA ASN A 113 21.81 -8.56 -0.69
C ASN A 113 21.72 -9.87 0.13
N LYS A 114 20.55 -10.23 0.63
CA LYS A 114 20.28 -11.44 1.42
C LYS A 114 19.22 -12.31 0.72
N PRO A 115 19.53 -12.93 -0.41
CA PRO A 115 18.57 -13.75 -1.15
C PRO A 115 18.06 -14.91 -0.28
N GLY A 116 16.76 -15.18 -0.39
CA GLY A 116 16.09 -16.26 0.34
C GLY A 116 15.72 -15.94 1.80
N LEU A 117 16.03 -14.73 2.28
CA LEU A 117 15.52 -14.23 3.56
C LEU A 117 14.48 -13.15 3.27
N VAL A 118 13.22 -13.55 3.25
CA VAL A 118 12.11 -12.72 2.76
C VAL A 118 11.01 -12.54 3.80
N LEU A 119 10.33 -11.40 3.71
CA LEU A 119 8.99 -11.22 4.23
C LEU A 119 8.02 -11.82 3.20
N PRO A 120 7.18 -12.80 3.57
CA PRO A 120 6.26 -13.42 2.64
C PRO A 120 5.21 -12.42 2.13
N GLU A 121 4.69 -12.67 0.95
CA GLU A 121 3.54 -11.93 0.44
C GLU A 121 2.33 -12.10 1.37
N TYR A 122 1.46 -11.09 1.40
CA TYR A 122 0.21 -11.17 2.14
C TYR A 122 -0.91 -10.40 1.45
N THR A 123 -2.14 -10.73 1.83
CA THR A 123 -3.34 -9.98 1.43
C THR A 123 -4.20 -9.71 2.67
N ARG A 124 -4.34 -8.44 3.02
CA ARG A 124 -5.22 -7.96 4.09
C ARG A 124 -6.50 -7.40 3.50
N VAL A 125 -7.63 -7.78 4.09
CA VAL A 125 -8.96 -7.27 3.72
C VAL A 125 -9.59 -6.60 4.92
N ASP A 126 -10.12 -5.40 4.72
CA ASP A 126 -10.80 -4.59 5.73
C ASP A 126 -12.22 -4.27 5.26
N LEU A 127 -13.16 -4.19 6.20
CA LEU A 127 -14.57 -3.87 5.93
C LEU A 127 -15.05 -2.78 6.87
N ALA A 128 -15.83 -1.84 6.35
CA ALA A 128 -16.59 -0.90 7.17
C ALA A 128 -18.05 -0.88 6.75
N ALA A 129 -18.94 -0.65 7.71
CA ALA A 129 -20.34 -0.40 7.46
C ALA A 129 -20.79 0.78 8.31
N TYR A 130 -21.64 1.61 7.76
CA TYR A 130 -22.21 2.75 8.45
C TYR A 130 -23.73 2.80 8.28
N TYR A 131 -24.41 3.19 9.34
CA TYR A 131 -25.87 3.28 9.34
C TYR A 131 -26.34 4.51 10.10
N GLN A 132 -27.18 5.33 9.43
CA GLN A 132 -27.84 6.48 10.02
C GLN A 132 -29.15 6.02 10.65
N ILE A 133 -29.16 5.93 11.99
CA ILE A 133 -30.34 5.46 12.76
C ILE A 133 -31.40 6.55 12.80
N ALA A 134 -31.01 7.79 13.08
CA ALA A 134 -31.83 8.98 13.12
C ALA A 134 -31.00 10.17 12.63
N ASP A 135 -31.61 11.35 12.45
CA ASP A 135 -30.92 12.53 11.92
C ASP A 135 -29.71 12.94 12.76
N ASP A 136 -29.77 12.68 14.07
CA ASP A 136 -28.75 13.01 15.05
C ASP A 136 -27.94 11.80 15.55
N LEU A 137 -28.22 10.56 15.05
CA LEU A 137 -27.63 9.32 15.56
C LEU A 137 -27.15 8.41 14.45
N SER A 138 -25.86 8.10 14.45
CA SER A 138 -25.25 7.15 13.52
C SER A 138 -24.40 6.10 14.23
N VAL A 139 -24.25 4.96 13.60
CA VAL A 139 -23.36 3.87 14.02
C VAL A 139 -22.44 3.50 12.86
N GLN A 140 -21.19 3.21 13.19
CA GLN A 140 -20.18 2.72 12.26
C GLN A 140 -19.50 1.49 12.85
N MET A 141 -19.36 0.46 12.04
CA MET A 141 -18.56 -0.72 12.34
C MET A 141 -17.35 -0.72 11.40
N ASN A 142 -16.17 -0.99 11.95
CA ASN A 142 -14.95 -1.24 11.18
C ASN A 142 -14.41 -2.60 11.59
N VAL A 143 -14.07 -3.41 10.61
CA VAL A 143 -13.41 -4.71 10.77
C VAL A 143 -12.09 -4.61 10.01
N GLU A 144 -10.98 -4.76 10.71
CA GLU A 144 -9.64 -4.78 10.16
C GLU A 144 -9.14 -6.22 10.11
N ASN A 145 -8.41 -6.56 9.06
CA ASN A 145 -7.94 -7.91 8.82
C ASN A 145 -9.05 -8.96 8.93
N LEU A 146 -10.08 -8.83 8.10
CA LEU A 146 -11.29 -9.65 8.10
C LEU A 146 -11.01 -11.15 8.01
N THR A 147 -9.94 -11.53 7.33
CA THR A 147 -9.53 -12.93 7.10
C THR A 147 -8.60 -13.49 8.18
N ASP A 148 -8.23 -12.67 9.18
CA ASP A 148 -7.25 -12.99 10.23
C ASP A 148 -5.92 -13.51 9.65
N GLU A 149 -5.46 -12.84 8.57
CA GLU A 149 -4.20 -13.16 7.91
C GLU A 149 -3.02 -12.87 8.83
N LEU A 150 -2.12 -13.84 8.99
CA LEU A 150 -0.84 -13.60 9.66
C LEU A 150 0.15 -12.98 8.68
N TYR A 151 0.51 -11.73 8.87
CA TYR A 151 1.38 -11.01 7.95
C TYR A 151 2.48 -10.22 8.67
N PHE A 152 3.55 -9.91 7.92
CA PHE A 152 4.74 -9.22 8.41
C PHE A 152 5.02 -7.99 7.53
N PRO A 153 4.49 -6.80 7.90
CA PRO A 153 4.60 -5.61 7.05
C PRO A 153 6.02 -5.03 6.99
N HIS A 154 6.86 -5.30 8.00
CA HIS A 154 8.19 -4.70 8.14
C HIS A 154 9.17 -5.65 8.78
N SER A 155 10.47 -5.44 8.50
CA SER A 155 11.57 -6.07 9.19
C SER A 155 12.59 -5.04 9.71
N HIS A 156 13.14 -5.28 10.90
CA HIS A 156 14.30 -4.56 11.37
C HIS A 156 15.55 -5.43 11.13
N SER A 157 16.00 -5.53 9.87
CA SER A 157 17.09 -6.45 9.49
C SER A 157 16.71 -7.94 9.69
N THR A 158 17.69 -8.83 9.69
CA THR A 158 17.52 -10.29 9.69
C THR A 158 17.11 -10.90 11.04
N HIS A 159 17.00 -10.12 12.08
CA HIS A 159 16.78 -10.62 13.45
C HIS A 159 15.41 -10.27 14.03
N GLN A 160 14.62 -9.45 13.34
CA GLN A 160 13.31 -9.03 13.84
C GLN A 160 12.37 -8.67 12.69
N ALA A 161 11.16 -9.18 12.71
CA ALA A 161 10.04 -8.76 11.86
C ALA A 161 8.88 -8.28 12.75
N SER A 162 8.15 -7.27 12.29
CA SER A 162 6.94 -6.82 12.93
C SER A 162 5.78 -7.70 12.50
N VAL A 163 4.98 -8.15 13.45
CA VAL A 163 3.72 -8.87 13.16
C VAL A 163 2.62 -7.84 12.92
N GLY A 164 1.84 -8.03 11.86
CA GLY A 164 0.67 -7.20 11.57
C GLY A 164 -0.45 -7.42 12.57
N GLU A 165 -1.38 -6.48 12.63
CA GLU A 165 -2.55 -6.55 13.50
C GLU A 165 -3.43 -7.75 13.12
N PRO A 166 -3.85 -8.58 14.08
CA PRO A 166 -4.80 -9.66 13.84
C PRO A 166 -6.19 -9.11 13.55
N PHE A 167 -7.15 -10.00 13.29
CA PHE A 167 -8.56 -9.61 13.21
C PHE A 167 -8.95 -8.67 14.36
N ASN A 168 -9.52 -7.53 14.02
CA ASN A 168 -9.95 -6.52 14.96
C ASN A 168 -11.29 -5.92 14.51
N MET A 169 -12.18 -5.67 15.46
CA MET A 169 -13.47 -5.03 15.19
C MET A 169 -13.71 -3.87 16.14
N ARG A 170 -14.14 -2.73 15.59
CA ARG A 170 -14.52 -1.53 16.35
C ARG A 170 -15.91 -1.08 15.96
N ILE A 171 -16.73 -0.78 16.95
CA ILE A 171 -18.03 -0.14 16.76
C ILE A 171 -18.01 1.26 17.38
N SER A 172 -18.43 2.24 16.62
CA SER A 172 -18.52 3.64 17.02
C SER A 172 -19.96 4.11 16.90
N ILE A 173 -20.44 4.82 17.93
CA ILE A 173 -21.75 5.46 17.93
C ILE A 173 -21.52 6.97 18.06
N ARG A 174 -22.13 7.75 17.16
CA ARG A 174 -22.05 9.21 17.17
C ARG A 174 -23.45 9.79 17.35
N LYS A 175 -23.59 10.65 18.36
CA LYS A 175 -24.79 11.46 18.56
C LYS A 175 -24.44 12.94 18.55
N THR A 176 -25.20 13.73 17.80
CA THR A 176 -25.12 15.19 17.78
C THR A 176 -26.23 15.74 18.67
N PHE A 177 -25.97 16.82 19.43
CA PHE A 177 -26.94 17.44 20.36
C PHE A 177 -27.27 18.86 19.91
#